data_217531f0d121eada0461031271be1a75
#
_entry.id   217531f0d121eada0461031271be1a75
#
_cell.length_a   1.000
_cell.length_b   1.000
_cell.length_c   1.000
_cell.angle_alpha   90.00
_cell.angle_beta   90.00
_cell.angle_gamma   90.00
#
_symmetry.space_group_name_H-M   'P 1'
#
loop_
_entity.id
_entity.type
_entity.pdbx_description
1 polymer ?
#
loop_
_entity_poly.entity_id
_entity_poly.type
_entity_poly.pdbx_seq_one_letter_code
_entity_poly.pdbx_strand_id
1 'polypeptide(L)'
;MHSSTHNLILPTLRAALPYAQRAELICIGGGRPPTPEWLSLLVQYKKNYTNRPVWAIDRGVDICHALKLPPAHLIGDGDSADPTAWHWAEEQNTEVHAFPPEKDFTDTELALQIVAEQYTHPFVILTAAFGGRLDHLMNTASVAAHAPIPCVLADERETLFYLHASESLTVTCDTPPRAISLLPFTEECTGVTTHGLYWELRDTCITNRASLAVSNVLARDNAKKTFTVSIKSGVLGIYLCHKE
;
A
#
# COMPACT_ATOMS: atom_id res chain seq x y z
N MET A 1 8.61 9.60 -26.09
CA MET A 1 8.08 10.22 -24.86
C MET A 1 8.75 9.49 -23.71
N HIS A 2 9.59 10.16 -22.91
CA HIS A 2 10.16 9.54 -21.71
C HIS A 2 9.01 9.34 -20.73
N SER A 3 8.61 8.08 -20.51
CA SER A 3 7.68 7.70 -19.46
C SER A 3 8.33 8.10 -18.13
N SER A 4 7.79 9.11 -17.47
CA SER A 4 8.23 9.49 -16.14
C SER A 4 7.85 8.37 -15.18
N THR A 5 8.83 7.84 -14.45
CA THR A 5 8.67 6.69 -13.57
C THR A 5 8.79 7.16 -12.13
N HIS A 6 7.83 6.78 -11.28
CA HIS A 6 7.93 6.94 -9.84
C HIS A 6 8.72 5.76 -9.25
N ASN A 7 9.87 6.05 -8.67
CA ASN A 7 10.71 5.03 -8.03
C ASN A 7 10.40 4.98 -6.53
N LEU A 8 9.54 4.05 -6.16
CA LEU A 8 9.21 3.76 -4.77
C LEU A 8 10.29 2.87 -4.14
N ILE A 9 10.68 3.20 -2.91
CA ILE A 9 11.58 2.37 -2.11
C ILE A 9 10.90 2.04 -0.79
N LEU A 10 10.72 0.73 -0.58
CA LEU A 10 10.27 0.14 0.67
C LEU A 10 11.45 -0.61 1.33
N PRO A 11 11.41 -0.88 2.64
CA PRO A 11 12.49 -1.61 3.31
C PRO A 11 12.77 -3.02 2.78
N THR A 12 11.84 -3.61 2.00
CA THR A 12 11.92 -4.97 1.47
C THR A 12 12.13 -5.05 -0.04
N LEU A 13 11.89 -3.95 -0.76
CA LEU A 13 11.91 -3.95 -2.23
C LEU A 13 12.02 -2.53 -2.82
N ARG A 14 12.26 -2.48 -4.12
CA ARG A 14 12.13 -1.27 -4.96
C ARG A 14 11.12 -1.51 -6.05
N ALA A 15 10.31 -0.50 -6.37
CA ALA A 15 9.31 -0.59 -7.42
C ALA A 15 9.40 0.61 -8.37
N ALA A 16 9.39 0.32 -9.67
CA ALA A 16 9.23 1.32 -10.72
C ALA A 16 7.76 1.33 -11.14
N LEU A 17 7.06 2.39 -10.79
CA LEU A 17 5.62 2.57 -10.98
C LEU A 17 5.33 3.45 -12.22
N PRO A 18 4.18 3.29 -12.88
CA PRO A 18 3.83 3.96 -14.14
C PRO A 18 3.39 5.42 -13.97
N TYR A 19 3.96 6.13 -13.01
CA TYR A 19 3.59 7.51 -12.68
C TYR A 19 4.80 8.43 -12.76
N ALA A 20 4.56 9.74 -12.94
CA ALA A 20 5.57 10.75 -12.63
C ALA A 20 5.95 10.69 -11.14
N GLN A 21 7.13 11.20 -10.77
CA GLN A 21 7.55 11.28 -9.38
C GLN A 21 6.48 11.99 -8.54
N ARG A 22 6.08 11.37 -7.42
CA ARG A 22 4.99 11.81 -6.54
C ARG A 22 5.49 12.12 -5.14
N ALA A 23 4.73 12.94 -4.41
CA ALA A 23 4.93 13.11 -2.97
C ALA A 23 4.45 11.86 -2.24
N GLU A 24 5.34 11.21 -1.49
CA GLU A 24 5.02 10.00 -0.75
C GLU A 24 4.56 10.35 0.67
N LEU A 25 3.44 9.74 1.10
CA LEU A 25 2.89 9.84 2.45
C LEU A 25 2.76 8.44 3.05
N ILE A 26 2.86 8.35 4.38
CA ILE A 26 2.61 7.11 5.13
C ILE A 26 1.30 7.26 5.88
N CYS A 27 0.34 6.38 5.62
CA CYS A 27 -0.87 6.23 6.41
C CYS A 27 -0.77 4.97 7.27
N ILE A 28 -0.90 5.11 8.58
CA ILE A 28 -0.84 4.01 9.55
C ILE A 28 -2.25 3.68 9.98
N GLY A 29 -2.74 2.49 9.60
CA GLY A 29 -4.06 1.99 9.97
C GLY A 29 -4.09 1.25 11.30
N GLY A 30 -5.23 0.60 11.59
CA GLY A 30 -5.48 -0.14 12.84
C GLY A 30 -5.32 -1.67 12.73
N GLY A 31 -4.72 -2.19 11.67
CA GLY A 31 -4.48 -3.63 11.46
C GLY A 31 -3.25 -4.14 12.22
N ARG A 32 -2.59 -5.16 11.67
CA ARG A 32 -1.35 -5.72 12.24
C ARG A 32 -0.26 -4.65 12.28
N PRO A 33 0.28 -4.28 13.46
CA PRO A 33 1.39 -3.35 13.54
C PRO A 33 2.62 -3.91 12.81
N PRO A 34 3.29 -3.11 11.97
CA PRO A 34 4.60 -3.48 11.43
C PRO A 34 5.64 -3.49 12.55
N THR A 35 6.78 -4.18 12.33
CA THR A 35 7.87 -4.11 13.30
C THR A 35 8.41 -2.68 13.41
N PRO A 36 8.84 -2.25 14.63
CA PRO A 36 9.42 -0.92 14.84
C PRO A 36 10.59 -0.62 13.89
N GLU A 37 11.42 -1.61 13.64
CA GLU A 37 12.59 -1.50 12.75
C GLU A 37 12.15 -1.23 11.31
N TRP A 38 11.15 -1.97 10.82
CA TRP A 38 10.64 -1.80 9.46
C TRP A 38 9.98 -0.43 9.28
N LEU A 39 9.15 0.00 10.25
CA LEU A 39 8.49 1.29 10.20
C LEU A 39 9.49 2.45 10.29
N SER A 40 10.50 2.33 11.15
CA SER A 40 11.59 3.31 11.25
C SER A 40 12.33 3.47 9.92
N LEU A 41 12.67 2.37 9.25
CA LEU A 41 13.27 2.40 7.91
C LEU A 41 12.34 3.05 6.90
N LEU A 42 11.03 2.73 6.91
CA LEU A 42 10.05 3.31 6.00
C LEU A 42 9.96 4.83 6.14
N VAL A 43 9.91 5.34 7.37
CA VAL A 43 9.81 6.78 7.66
C VAL A 43 11.09 7.52 7.27
N GLN A 44 12.25 6.95 7.57
CA GLN A 44 13.56 7.58 7.36
C GLN A 44 14.05 7.49 5.91
N TYR A 45 13.42 6.64 5.07
CA TYR A 45 13.93 6.31 3.76
C TYR A 45 13.68 7.41 2.73
N LYS A 46 14.49 8.49 2.78
CA LYS A 46 14.74 9.36 1.62
C LYS A 46 16.17 9.88 1.61
N LYS A 47 16.83 9.59 0.49
CA LYS A 47 18.18 10.07 0.19
C LYS A 47 18.28 11.59 0.01
N ASN A 48 17.15 12.31 -0.09
CA ASN A 48 17.07 13.75 -0.40
C ASN A 48 16.04 14.51 0.45
N TYR A 49 16.19 14.49 1.80
CA TYR A 49 15.74 15.57 2.71
C TYR A 49 14.24 15.90 2.91
N THR A 50 13.30 15.09 2.51
CA THR A 50 11.93 15.29 2.96
C THR A 50 11.42 14.04 3.66
N ASN A 51 11.19 14.12 4.97
CA ASN A 51 10.47 13.08 5.70
C ASN A 51 9.12 12.85 5.03
N ARG A 52 8.74 11.57 4.89
CA ARG A 52 7.38 11.23 4.48
C ARG A 52 6.43 11.66 5.60
N PRO A 53 5.43 12.52 5.33
CA PRO A 53 4.42 12.84 6.34
C PRO A 53 3.72 11.57 6.81
N VAL A 54 3.52 11.47 8.13
CA VAL A 54 2.83 10.34 8.75
C VAL A 54 1.41 10.78 9.11
N TRP A 55 0.44 10.00 8.70
CA TRP A 55 -0.97 10.14 9.02
C TRP A 55 -1.40 8.93 9.84
N ALA A 56 -2.09 9.15 10.94
CA ALA A 56 -2.70 8.08 11.72
C ALA A 56 -4.17 7.95 11.36
N ILE A 57 -4.62 6.73 11.14
CA ILE A 57 -6.01 6.41 10.86
C ILE A 57 -6.52 5.58 12.02
N ASP A 58 -7.48 6.15 12.78
CA ASP A 58 -8.11 5.52 13.93
C ASP A 58 -7.06 4.90 14.88
N ARG A 59 -7.11 3.59 15.17
CA ARG A 59 -6.14 2.89 16.03
C ARG A 59 -4.68 2.98 15.55
N GLY A 60 -4.42 3.47 14.35
CA GLY A 60 -3.06 3.75 13.90
C GLY A 60 -2.31 4.72 14.80
N VAL A 61 -3.01 5.55 15.55
CA VAL A 61 -2.43 6.47 16.55
C VAL A 61 -1.76 5.71 17.71
N ASP A 62 -2.23 4.52 18.07
CA ASP A 62 -1.63 3.69 19.13
C ASP A 62 -0.20 3.26 18.73
N ILE A 63 0.00 2.94 17.45
CA ILE A 63 1.33 2.60 16.89
C ILE A 63 2.22 3.84 16.90
N CYS A 64 1.69 4.99 16.49
CA CYS A 64 2.39 6.27 16.53
C CYS A 64 2.86 6.62 17.95
N HIS A 65 1.98 6.49 18.92
CA HIS A 65 2.29 6.75 20.35
C HIS A 65 3.36 5.80 20.87
N ALA A 66 3.21 4.48 20.64
CA ALA A 66 4.17 3.47 21.10
C ALA A 66 5.59 3.71 20.54
N LEU A 67 5.71 4.23 19.33
CA LEU A 67 6.98 4.52 18.65
C LEU A 67 7.45 5.97 18.78
N LYS A 68 6.71 6.81 19.53
CA LYS A 68 6.96 8.26 19.65
C LYS A 68 7.13 8.94 18.30
N LEU A 69 6.27 8.61 17.36
CA LEU A 69 6.22 9.11 16.00
C LEU A 69 4.99 10.01 15.83
N PRO A 70 5.07 11.32 16.12
CA PRO A 70 3.93 12.21 16.04
C PRO A 70 3.37 12.24 14.61
N PRO A 71 2.08 11.92 14.41
CA PRO A 71 1.48 12.04 13.10
C PRO A 71 1.22 13.51 12.76
N ALA A 72 1.32 13.87 11.48
CA ALA A 72 0.91 15.20 11.02
C ALA A 72 -0.62 15.34 11.04
N HIS A 73 -1.33 14.26 10.74
CA HIS A 73 -2.79 14.20 10.73
C HIS A 73 -3.29 12.94 11.45
N LEU A 74 -4.43 13.06 12.11
CA LEU A 74 -5.15 11.98 12.77
C LEU A 74 -6.59 11.98 12.28
N ILE A 75 -7.04 10.87 11.70
CA ILE A 75 -8.37 10.71 11.12
C ILE A 75 -9.12 9.61 11.86
N GLY A 76 -10.36 9.85 12.25
CA GLY A 76 -11.22 8.86 12.86
C GLY A 76 -12.23 9.48 13.81
N ASP A 77 -12.98 8.61 14.52
CA ASP A 77 -13.92 8.98 15.58
C ASP A 77 -13.35 8.74 16.99
N GLY A 78 -12.20 8.08 17.08
CA GLY A 78 -11.51 7.80 18.34
C GLY A 78 -12.15 6.70 19.21
N ASP A 79 -13.17 6.00 18.69
CA ASP A 79 -13.92 5.01 19.46
C ASP A 79 -13.14 3.72 19.71
N SER A 80 -12.23 3.38 18.81
CA SER A 80 -11.41 2.16 18.87
C SER A 80 -9.95 2.39 19.28
N ALA A 81 -9.48 3.64 19.29
CA ALA A 81 -8.12 4.02 19.68
C ALA A 81 -7.95 4.08 21.21
N ASP A 82 -6.70 3.89 21.69
CA ASP A 82 -6.38 4.15 23.09
C ASP A 82 -6.55 5.68 23.38
N PRO A 83 -7.41 6.07 24.36
CA PRO A 83 -7.62 7.48 24.68
C PRO A 83 -6.33 8.22 25.07
N THR A 84 -5.33 7.53 25.65
CA THR A 84 -4.04 8.11 25.98
C THR A 84 -3.24 8.44 24.72
N ALA A 85 -3.25 7.54 23.73
CA ALA A 85 -2.59 7.73 22.46
C ALA A 85 -3.24 8.85 21.63
N TRP A 86 -4.58 8.91 21.66
CA TRP A 86 -5.33 9.98 21.00
C TRP A 86 -4.99 11.35 21.58
N HIS A 87 -5.10 11.49 22.90
CA HIS A 87 -4.78 12.74 23.60
C HIS A 87 -3.33 13.16 23.40
N TRP A 88 -2.39 12.18 23.45
CA TRP A 88 -0.99 12.46 23.16
C TRP A 88 -0.81 13.07 21.75
N ALA A 89 -1.51 12.55 20.74
CA ALA A 89 -1.42 13.09 19.37
C ALA A 89 -1.94 14.54 19.30
N GLU A 90 -3.04 14.85 20.00
CA GLU A 90 -3.57 16.22 20.10
C GLU A 90 -2.53 17.20 20.68
N GLU A 91 -1.70 16.75 21.63
CA GLU A 91 -0.63 17.56 22.22
C GLU A 91 0.57 17.79 21.28
N GLN A 92 0.69 17.03 20.17
CA GLN A 92 1.85 17.06 19.26
C GLN A 92 1.68 18.00 18.03
N ASN A 93 0.76 18.94 18.05
CA ASN A 93 0.36 19.76 16.89
C ASN A 93 -0.19 18.92 15.71
N THR A 94 -0.77 17.78 15.98
CA THR A 94 -1.44 16.94 14.99
C THR A 94 -2.73 17.61 14.53
N GLU A 95 -2.97 17.68 13.22
CA GLU A 95 -4.26 18.10 12.69
C GLU A 95 -5.27 16.96 12.82
N VAL A 96 -6.30 17.15 13.67
CA VAL A 96 -7.30 16.13 13.94
C VAL A 96 -8.52 16.33 13.03
N HIS A 97 -8.84 15.30 12.24
CA HIS A 97 -10.05 15.21 11.42
C HIS A 97 -11.02 14.24 12.11
N ALA A 98 -11.81 14.77 13.02
CA ALA A 98 -12.82 14.00 13.75
C ALA A 98 -14.10 13.86 12.92
N PHE A 99 -14.60 12.64 12.80
CA PHE A 99 -15.84 12.32 12.10
C PHE A 99 -16.80 11.62 13.05
N PRO A 100 -18.14 11.77 12.86
CA PRO A 100 -19.09 11.02 13.66
C PRO A 100 -18.97 9.51 13.39
N PRO A 101 -19.24 8.64 14.37
CA PRO A 101 -19.27 7.18 14.15
C PRO A 101 -20.28 6.74 13.09
N GLU A 102 -21.42 7.45 13.01
CA GLU A 102 -22.48 7.20 12.03
C GLU A 102 -22.15 7.87 10.70
N LYS A 103 -21.31 7.25 9.89
CA LYS A 103 -20.90 7.73 8.56
C LYS A 103 -20.89 6.58 7.54
N ASP A 104 -21.11 6.91 6.28
CA ASP A 104 -21.17 5.93 5.18
C ASP A 104 -19.78 5.49 4.69
N PHE A 105 -18.70 6.10 5.17
CA PHE A 105 -17.32 5.86 4.73
C PHE A 105 -16.45 5.35 5.87
N THR A 106 -15.49 4.48 5.55
CA THR A 106 -14.46 4.08 6.52
C THR A 106 -13.43 5.18 6.71
N ASP A 107 -12.74 5.20 7.86
CA ASP A 107 -11.68 6.18 8.13
C ASP A 107 -10.54 6.11 7.11
N THR A 108 -10.23 4.91 6.60
CA THR A 108 -9.26 4.74 5.52
C THR A 108 -9.72 5.44 4.23
N GLU A 109 -10.98 5.32 3.86
CA GLU A 109 -11.52 5.96 2.66
C GLU A 109 -11.50 7.48 2.81
N LEU A 110 -11.92 8.00 3.95
CA LEU A 110 -11.86 9.44 4.26
C LEU A 110 -10.42 9.97 4.25
N ALA A 111 -9.48 9.23 4.82
CA ALA A 111 -8.06 9.61 4.80
C ALA A 111 -7.53 9.74 3.36
N LEU A 112 -7.85 8.78 2.48
CA LEU A 112 -7.41 8.82 1.08
C LEU A 112 -8.07 9.96 0.30
N GLN A 113 -9.33 10.32 0.59
CA GLN A 113 -10.02 11.46 0.01
C GLN A 113 -9.37 12.78 0.45
N ILE A 114 -9.12 12.96 1.75
CA ILE A 114 -8.47 14.17 2.29
C ILE A 114 -7.05 14.33 1.71
N VAL A 115 -6.28 13.25 1.63
CA VAL A 115 -4.96 13.28 0.99
C VAL A 115 -5.05 13.70 -0.48
N ALA A 116 -6.05 13.21 -1.21
CA ALA A 116 -6.25 13.60 -2.61
C ALA A 116 -6.58 15.09 -2.78
N GLU A 117 -7.26 15.68 -1.81
CA GLU A 117 -7.63 17.11 -1.81
C GLU A 117 -6.46 18.02 -1.38
N GLN A 118 -5.67 17.58 -0.39
CA GLN A 118 -4.61 18.40 0.20
C GLN A 118 -3.29 18.38 -0.58
N TYR A 119 -3.01 17.29 -1.31
CA TYR A 119 -1.71 17.11 -1.97
C TYR A 119 -1.82 17.05 -3.49
N THR A 120 -0.89 17.73 -4.16
CA THR A 120 -0.75 17.63 -5.61
C THR A 120 0.04 16.35 -5.96
N HIS A 121 -0.61 15.42 -6.68
CA HIS A 121 -0.01 14.15 -7.11
C HIS A 121 0.60 13.32 -5.95
N PRO A 122 -0.16 12.97 -4.89
CA PRO A 122 0.33 12.15 -3.81
C PRO A 122 0.48 10.68 -4.22
N PHE A 123 1.28 9.93 -3.43
CA PHE A 123 1.37 8.48 -3.43
C PHE A 123 1.29 8.01 -1.97
N VAL A 124 0.34 7.15 -1.65
CA VAL A 124 0.12 6.69 -0.28
C VAL A 124 0.72 5.31 -0.05
N ILE A 125 1.54 5.21 1.00
CA ILE A 125 1.99 3.94 1.57
C ILE A 125 1.12 3.66 2.78
N LEU A 126 0.20 2.70 2.66
CA LEU A 126 -0.71 2.29 3.73
C LEU A 126 -0.06 1.14 4.50
N THR A 127 0.27 1.35 5.75
CA THR A 127 0.83 0.30 6.63
C THR A 127 -0.08 0.03 7.81
N ALA A 128 0.16 -1.07 8.54
CA ALA A 128 -0.81 -1.61 9.51
C ALA A 128 -2.21 -1.80 8.90
N ALA A 129 -2.24 -2.20 7.62
CA ALA A 129 -3.45 -2.46 6.85
C ALA A 129 -3.78 -3.94 6.73
N PHE A 130 -2.79 -4.80 6.93
CA PHE A 130 -2.95 -6.26 6.90
C PHE A 130 -3.34 -6.83 8.27
N GLY A 131 -3.84 -8.06 8.27
CA GLY A 131 -4.25 -8.76 9.50
C GLY A 131 -5.53 -8.21 10.15
N GLY A 132 -5.79 -8.64 11.40
CA GLY A 132 -6.99 -8.22 12.11
C GLY A 132 -8.28 -8.80 11.54
N ARG A 133 -9.34 -8.02 11.50
CA ARG A 133 -10.65 -8.42 10.98
C ARG A 133 -10.61 -8.54 9.46
N LEU A 134 -11.10 -9.66 8.93
CA LEU A 134 -11.13 -9.94 7.48
C LEU A 134 -11.93 -8.89 6.69
N ASP A 135 -13.09 -8.47 7.22
CA ASP A 135 -13.96 -7.48 6.59
C ASP A 135 -13.24 -6.13 6.42
N HIS A 136 -12.49 -5.68 7.42
CA HIS A 136 -11.68 -4.46 7.35
C HIS A 136 -10.54 -4.59 6.34
N LEU A 137 -9.83 -5.73 6.32
CA LEU A 137 -8.76 -5.97 5.34
C LEU A 137 -9.30 -5.95 3.90
N MET A 138 -10.40 -6.66 3.64
CA MET A 138 -11.01 -6.70 2.30
C MET A 138 -11.52 -5.33 1.87
N ASN A 139 -12.17 -4.60 2.78
CA ASN A 139 -12.63 -3.23 2.49
C ASN A 139 -11.44 -2.31 2.20
N THR A 140 -10.41 -2.29 3.05
CA THR A 140 -9.19 -1.47 2.87
C THR A 140 -8.51 -1.78 1.53
N ALA A 141 -8.36 -3.07 1.19
CA ALA A 141 -7.76 -3.47 -0.08
C ALA A 141 -8.60 -3.01 -1.28
N SER A 142 -9.94 -3.10 -1.19
CA SER A 142 -10.85 -2.64 -2.25
C SER A 142 -10.86 -1.12 -2.38
N VAL A 143 -10.93 -0.40 -1.26
CA VAL A 143 -10.90 1.07 -1.24
C VAL A 143 -9.58 1.57 -1.83
N ALA A 144 -8.44 1.01 -1.44
CA ALA A 144 -7.15 1.38 -2.00
C ALA A 144 -7.02 1.08 -3.51
N ALA A 145 -7.62 -0.03 -3.98
CA ALA A 145 -7.65 -0.39 -5.40
C ALA A 145 -8.40 0.62 -6.27
N HIS A 146 -9.39 1.30 -5.71
CA HIS A 146 -10.28 2.24 -6.42
C HIS A 146 -10.12 3.70 -5.95
N ALA A 147 -9.12 3.96 -5.11
CA ALA A 147 -8.85 5.31 -4.61
C ALA A 147 -8.53 6.30 -5.76
N PRO A 148 -8.86 7.59 -5.62
CA PRO A 148 -8.54 8.61 -6.62
C PRO A 148 -7.03 8.88 -6.74
N ILE A 149 -6.23 8.32 -5.86
CA ILE A 149 -4.78 8.44 -5.76
C ILE A 149 -4.12 7.06 -5.68
N PRO A 150 -2.93 6.88 -6.26
CA PRO A 150 -2.26 5.59 -6.19
C PRO A 150 -1.80 5.28 -4.77
N CYS A 151 -2.03 4.01 -4.39
CA CYS A 151 -1.71 3.47 -3.09
C CYS A 151 -0.89 2.18 -3.18
N VAL A 152 -0.20 1.84 -2.11
CA VAL A 152 0.37 0.51 -1.85
C VAL A 152 0.08 0.14 -0.41
N LEU A 153 -0.35 -1.08 -0.15
CA LEU A 153 -0.37 -1.64 1.21
C LEU A 153 0.95 -2.35 1.44
N ALA A 154 1.62 -2.07 2.55
CA ALA A 154 2.93 -2.67 2.82
C ALA A 154 3.23 -2.79 4.33
N ASP A 155 3.83 -3.92 4.69
CA ASP A 155 4.55 -4.15 5.93
C ASP A 155 5.76 -5.07 5.67
N GLU A 156 6.45 -5.55 6.70
CA GLU A 156 7.59 -6.46 6.56
C GLU A 156 7.23 -7.86 6.07
N ARG A 157 5.93 -8.22 6.06
CA ARG A 157 5.46 -9.55 5.68
C ARG A 157 4.81 -9.56 4.31
N GLU A 158 4.12 -8.46 3.96
CA GLU A 158 3.24 -8.41 2.80
C GLU A 158 3.33 -7.08 2.07
N THR A 159 3.14 -7.11 0.76
CA THR A 159 2.99 -5.90 -0.05
C THR A 159 1.89 -6.14 -1.10
N LEU A 160 1.02 -5.17 -1.30
CA LEU A 160 -0.03 -5.20 -2.32
C LEU A 160 0.00 -3.91 -3.13
N PHE A 161 0.46 -4.00 -4.37
CA PHE A 161 0.39 -2.95 -5.38
C PHE A 161 -0.88 -3.06 -6.21
N TYR A 162 -1.23 -1.98 -6.88
CA TYR A 162 -2.34 -1.95 -7.85
C TYR A 162 -1.87 -1.42 -9.18
N LEU A 163 -2.37 -2.04 -10.26
CA LEU A 163 -2.26 -1.57 -11.64
C LEU A 163 -3.64 -1.31 -12.21
N HIS A 164 -3.76 -0.20 -12.91
CA HIS A 164 -4.93 0.16 -13.69
C HIS A 164 -4.70 -0.05 -15.18
N ALA A 165 -5.74 0.17 -15.99
CA ALA A 165 -5.69 -0.05 -17.42
C ALA A 165 -4.47 0.60 -18.11
N SER A 166 -3.77 -0.17 -18.92
CA SER A 166 -2.58 0.23 -19.68
C SER A 166 -1.34 0.56 -18.83
N GLU A 167 -1.30 0.10 -17.58
CA GLU A 167 -0.17 0.30 -16.68
C GLU A 167 0.77 -0.91 -16.63
N SER A 168 1.98 -0.64 -16.15
CA SER A 168 3.00 -1.65 -15.88
C SER A 168 3.79 -1.33 -14.62
N LEU A 169 4.22 -2.38 -13.91
CA LEU A 169 5.01 -2.33 -12.68
C LEU A 169 6.26 -3.18 -12.85
N THR A 170 7.40 -2.66 -12.41
CA THR A 170 8.62 -3.46 -12.24
C THR A 170 9.00 -3.47 -10.77
N VAL A 171 9.17 -4.65 -10.19
CA VAL A 171 9.57 -4.84 -8.79
C VAL A 171 10.91 -5.55 -8.72
N THR A 172 11.82 -5.04 -7.89
CA THR A 172 13.06 -5.69 -7.51
C THR A 172 13.05 -5.94 -6.02
N CYS A 173 13.08 -7.21 -5.61
CA CYS A 173 13.04 -7.63 -4.22
C CYS A 173 14.45 -7.76 -3.63
N ASP A 174 14.66 -7.35 -2.38
CA ASP A 174 15.94 -7.55 -1.68
C ASP A 174 16.14 -9.05 -1.37
N THR A 175 15.06 -9.74 -1.00
CA THR A 175 15.01 -11.21 -0.88
C THR A 175 13.86 -11.76 -1.72
N PRO A 176 13.96 -12.97 -2.29
CA PRO A 176 12.85 -13.56 -3.02
C PRO A 176 11.61 -13.67 -2.11
N PRO A 177 10.44 -13.16 -2.55
CA PRO A 177 9.20 -13.39 -1.82
C PRO A 177 8.81 -14.88 -1.88
N ARG A 178 8.11 -15.36 -0.88
CA ARG A 178 7.60 -16.74 -0.83
C ARG A 178 6.52 -17.01 -1.88
N ALA A 179 5.71 -15.99 -2.14
CA ALA A 179 4.67 -16.06 -3.17
C ALA A 179 4.43 -14.68 -3.78
N ILE A 180 4.05 -14.70 -5.05
CA ILE A 180 3.58 -13.54 -5.81
C ILE A 180 2.23 -13.94 -6.41
N SER A 181 1.17 -13.20 -6.09
CA SER A 181 -0.19 -13.48 -6.57
C SER A 181 -0.75 -12.28 -7.31
N LEU A 182 -1.49 -12.55 -8.36
CA LEU A 182 -2.20 -11.54 -9.12
C LEU A 182 -3.69 -11.64 -8.79
N LEU A 183 -4.26 -10.57 -8.25
CA LEU A 183 -5.60 -10.54 -7.66
C LEU A 183 -6.47 -9.51 -8.39
N PRO A 184 -7.43 -9.90 -9.22
CA PRO A 184 -8.35 -8.97 -9.87
C PRO A 184 -9.27 -8.28 -8.85
N PHE A 185 -9.31 -6.94 -8.88
CA PHE A 185 -10.26 -6.09 -8.14
C PHE A 185 -11.44 -5.65 -9.00
N THR A 186 -11.43 -5.99 -10.29
CA THR A 186 -12.57 -5.95 -11.21
C THR A 186 -13.01 -7.37 -11.54
N GLU A 187 -14.13 -7.54 -12.23
CA GLU A 187 -14.62 -8.87 -12.65
C GLU A 187 -13.55 -9.63 -13.42
N GLU A 188 -12.84 -8.92 -14.31
CA GLU A 188 -11.71 -9.42 -15.08
C GLU A 188 -10.61 -8.39 -15.28
N CYS A 189 -9.38 -8.87 -15.51
CA CYS A 189 -8.25 -8.10 -15.99
C CYS A 189 -7.74 -8.73 -17.28
N THR A 190 -7.67 -7.95 -18.37
CA THR A 190 -7.23 -8.47 -19.67
C THR A 190 -5.81 -8.03 -20.02
N GLY A 191 -5.17 -8.78 -20.93
CA GLY A 191 -3.83 -8.46 -21.41
C GLY A 191 -2.76 -8.58 -20.36
N VAL A 192 -3.00 -9.39 -19.31
CA VAL A 192 -2.03 -9.60 -18.23
C VAL A 192 -0.81 -10.31 -18.78
N THR A 193 0.33 -9.64 -18.65
CA THR A 193 1.64 -10.17 -19.09
C THR A 193 2.64 -10.02 -17.98
N THR A 194 3.42 -11.09 -17.72
CA THR A 194 4.43 -11.10 -16.68
C THR A 194 5.78 -11.56 -17.23
N HIS A 195 6.87 -11.03 -16.67
CA HIS A 195 8.23 -11.49 -16.95
C HIS A 195 9.01 -11.65 -15.65
N GLY A 196 9.90 -12.63 -15.60
CA GLY A 196 10.75 -12.92 -14.47
C GLY A 196 10.08 -13.75 -13.39
N LEU A 197 8.85 -14.24 -13.61
CA LEU A 197 8.15 -15.20 -12.79
C LEU A 197 8.31 -16.62 -13.32
N TYR A 198 8.12 -17.62 -12.47
CA TYR A 198 8.26 -19.02 -12.86
C TYR A 198 7.15 -19.45 -13.83
N TRP A 199 5.90 -19.07 -13.57
CA TRP A 199 4.77 -19.25 -14.50
C TRP A 199 4.43 -17.90 -15.12
N GLU A 200 5.07 -17.60 -16.25
CA GLU A 200 4.80 -16.37 -16.99
C GLU A 200 3.44 -16.40 -17.67
N LEU A 201 2.79 -15.26 -17.65
CA LEU A 201 1.55 -15.02 -18.39
C LEU A 201 1.86 -14.18 -19.64
N ARG A 202 1.11 -14.42 -20.71
CA ARG A 202 1.24 -13.70 -21.99
C ARG A 202 -0.14 -13.34 -22.50
N ASP A 203 -0.46 -12.05 -22.45
CA ASP A 203 -1.74 -11.48 -22.93
C ASP A 203 -2.96 -12.26 -22.37
N THR A 204 -2.90 -12.63 -21.11
CA THR A 204 -3.87 -13.54 -20.47
C THR A 204 -5.01 -12.74 -19.84
N CYS A 205 -6.23 -13.28 -19.89
CA CYS A 205 -7.36 -12.79 -19.11
C CYS A 205 -7.39 -13.52 -17.76
N ILE A 206 -7.42 -12.74 -16.65
CA ILE A 206 -7.57 -13.25 -15.29
C ILE A 206 -8.91 -12.75 -14.75
N THR A 207 -9.68 -13.63 -14.12
CA THR A 207 -10.97 -13.28 -13.51
C THR A 207 -10.94 -13.46 -12.00
N ASN A 208 -11.78 -12.72 -11.28
CA ASN A 208 -11.94 -12.88 -9.83
C ASN A 208 -12.68 -14.16 -9.42
N ARG A 209 -13.13 -14.96 -10.40
CA ARG A 209 -13.84 -16.24 -10.22
C ARG A 209 -12.93 -17.48 -10.34
N ALA A 210 -11.63 -17.27 -10.62
CA ALA A 210 -10.68 -18.34 -10.84
C ALA A 210 -9.38 -18.09 -10.08
N SER A 211 -8.70 -19.17 -9.69
CA SER A 211 -7.44 -19.11 -8.94
C SER A 211 -6.19 -19.04 -9.83
N LEU A 212 -6.32 -18.64 -11.09
CA LEU A 212 -5.19 -18.45 -11.98
C LEU A 212 -4.27 -17.36 -11.43
N ALA A 213 -2.95 -17.62 -11.45
CA ALA A 213 -1.89 -16.71 -11.01
C ALA A 213 -1.85 -16.41 -9.49
N VAL A 214 -2.33 -17.32 -8.67
CA VAL A 214 -2.12 -17.32 -7.22
C VAL A 214 -0.88 -18.15 -6.88
N SER A 215 -0.05 -17.65 -5.93
CA SER A 215 1.16 -18.33 -5.42
C SER A 215 2.23 -18.63 -6.47
N ASN A 216 2.44 -17.74 -7.42
CA ASN A 216 3.61 -17.75 -8.31
C ASN A 216 4.88 -17.41 -7.53
N VAL A 217 6.04 -17.64 -8.12
CA VAL A 217 7.36 -17.33 -7.54
C VAL A 217 8.27 -16.72 -8.61
N LEU A 218 9.40 -16.16 -8.20
CA LEU A 218 10.43 -15.72 -9.15
C LEU A 218 10.98 -16.92 -9.95
N ALA A 219 11.34 -16.70 -11.20
CA ALA A 219 12.00 -17.70 -12.02
C ALA A 219 13.33 -18.14 -11.36
N ARG A 220 13.68 -19.41 -11.49
CA ARG A 220 14.86 -20.02 -10.79
C ARG A 220 16.19 -19.37 -11.16
N ASP A 221 16.31 -18.86 -12.39
CA ASP A 221 17.49 -18.18 -12.94
C ASP A 221 17.44 -16.65 -12.76
N ASN A 222 16.43 -16.13 -12.06
CA ASN A 222 16.24 -14.69 -11.83
C ASN A 222 17.17 -14.15 -10.74
N ALA A 223 18.48 -14.08 -11.04
CA ALA A 223 19.49 -13.58 -10.10
C ALA A 223 19.26 -12.13 -9.66
N LYS A 224 18.58 -11.32 -10.48
CA LYS A 224 18.24 -9.92 -10.17
C LYS A 224 17.08 -9.80 -9.22
N LYS A 225 16.32 -10.87 -8.96
CA LYS A 225 15.09 -10.89 -8.17
C LYS A 225 14.08 -9.82 -8.64
N THR A 226 14.01 -9.61 -9.95
CA THR A 226 13.20 -8.57 -10.58
C THR A 226 12.13 -9.22 -11.43
N PHE A 227 10.91 -8.74 -11.34
CA PHE A 227 9.82 -9.14 -12.21
C PHE A 227 9.02 -7.93 -12.70
N THR A 228 8.30 -8.11 -13.79
CA THR A 228 7.38 -7.11 -14.34
C THR A 228 6.00 -7.68 -14.49
N VAL A 229 5.00 -6.81 -14.31
CA VAL A 229 3.58 -7.11 -14.60
C VAL A 229 3.03 -5.94 -15.39
N SER A 230 2.25 -6.23 -16.43
CA SER A 230 1.49 -5.24 -17.19
C SER A 230 0.08 -5.73 -17.48
N ILE A 231 -0.85 -4.79 -17.64
CA ILE A 231 -2.25 -5.08 -17.99
C ILE A 231 -2.77 -4.15 -19.07
N LYS A 232 -3.79 -4.59 -19.82
CA LYS A 232 -4.50 -3.77 -20.81
C LYS A 232 -5.75 -3.14 -20.23
N SER A 233 -6.51 -3.88 -19.40
CA SER A 233 -7.74 -3.38 -18.78
C SER A 233 -8.00 -4.02 -17.43
N GLY A 234 -8.84 -3.38 -16.62
CA GLY A 234 -9.20 -3.80 -15.27
C GLY A 234 -8.36 -3.12 -14.18
N VAL A 235 -8.54 -3.56 -12.95
CA VAL A 235 -7.74 -3.20 -11.77
C VAL A 235 -7.14 -4.48 -11.20
N LEU A 236 -5.81 -4.59 -11.21
CA LEU A 236 -5.07 -5.77 -10.82
C LEU A 236 -4.23 -5.48 -9.58
N GLY A 237 -4.46 -6.25 -8.51
CA GLY A 237 -3.58 -6.30 -7.35
C GLY A 237 -2.39 -7.22 -7.60
N ILE A 238 -1.19 -6.76 -7.27
CA ILE A 238 0.04 -7.56 -7.27
C ILE A 238 0.47 -7.73 -5.83
N TYR A 239 0.18 -8.90 -5.28
CA TYR A 239 0.46 -9.26 -3.89
C TYR A 239 1.78 -10.03 -3.78
N LEU A 240 2.61 -9.61 -2.85
CA LEU A 240 3.86 -10.28 -2.48
C LEU A 240 3.75 -10.74 -1.03
N CYS A 241 3.95 -12.03 -0.77
CA CYS A 241 4.18 -12.59 0.55
C CYS A 241 5.69 -12.70 0.78
N HIS A 242 6.25 -11.88 1.67
CA HIS A 242 7.67 -11.90 2.00
C HIS A 242 7.98 -12.97 3.06
N LYS A 243 7.11 -13.07 4.08
CA LYS A 243 7.18 -14.07 5.17
C LYS A 243 5.80 -14.31 5.77
N GLU A 244 5.59 -15.49 6.31
CA GLU A 244 4.41 -15.86 7.09
C GLU A 244 4.50 -15.40 8.55
#